data_ff64df4267120dbfd100cc55916bab63
#
_entry.id   ff64df4267120dbfd100cc55916bab63
#
_cell.length_a   1.000
_cell.length_b   1.000
_cell.length_c   1.000
_cell.angle_alpha   90.00
_cell.angle_beta   90.00
_cell.angle_gamma   90.00
#
_symmetry.space_group_name_H-M   'P 1'
#
loop_
_entity.id
_entity.type
_entity.pdbx_description
1 polymer ?
#
loop_
_entity_poly.entity_id
_entity_poly.type
_entity_poly.pdbx_seq_one_letter_code
_entity_poly.pdbx_strand_id
1 'polypeptide(L)'
;MNSDNMIKDIWKELEEAHVPSVVKRAIDIPSCLKMFCTYKGQDGYYGIAFSFSEGINLDISPFQNLSEIEVSLFKDSSFPDSKFLLIQLVNRDCRVRDIFAAICGNIANTIQSVSSEREAVLLVVSQMRKWQDLFSKKMKTTLSVQEQQGLFGELSFFQKLICSSMDKVHAVKSWVGPNMNPQDFQSELWAVEVKTITANKFPNVLINSELQLDESTISKLYLYNMVVEILPVDGKTLPDLIDELRDILSQETYAANLFENKLLYSGYFDTDKDVYNERHYYIRKENYYLVQGEFPRIKKENLLLGVSNVKYSISLAVPTENIVEESNVLNTILSYEGNQ
;
A
#
# COMPACT_ATOMS: atom_id res chain seq x y z
N MET A 1 -2.99 -17.02 13.35
CA MET A 1 -3.21 -15.83 14.20
C MET A 1 -2.53 -14.68 13.50
N ASN A 2 -3.23 -13.58 13.24
CA ASN A 2 -2.65 -12.47 12.49
C ASN A 2 -1.57 -11.78 13.37
N SER A 3 -0.42 -11.44 12.81
CA SER A 3 0.74 -10.92 13.57
C SER A 3 0.43 -9.63 14.33
N ASP A 4 -0.46 -8.78 13.81
CA ASP A 4 -0.90 -7.54 14.46
C ASP A 4 -1.73 -7.79 15.73
N ASN A 5 -2.63 -8.79 15.72
CA ASN A 5 -3.40 -9.17 16.89
C ASN A 5 -2.49 -9.72 18.01
N MET A 6 -1.52 -10.57 17.64
CA MET A 6 -0.53 -11.07 18.59
C MET A 6 0.28 -9.91 19.23
N ILE A 7 0.66 -8.91 18.45
CA ILE A 7 1.37 -7.74 18.95
C ILE A 7 0.51 -6.93 19.92
N LYS A 8 -0.77 -6.70 19.59
CA LYS A 8 -1.73 -6.01 20.45
C LYS A 8 -1.93 -6.72 21.80
N ASP A 9 -2.06 -8.04 21.76
CA ASP A 9 -2.22 -8.86 22.96
C ASP A 9 -0.99 -8.75 23.87
N ILE A 10 0.21 -8.85 23.30
CA ILE A 10 1.46 -8.69 24.07
C ILE A 10 1.59 -7.27 24.63
N TRP A 11 1.25 -6.24 23.87
CA TRP A 11 1.27 -4.86 24.40
C TRP A 11 0.31 -4.68 25.57
N LYS A 12 -0.89 -5.26 25.50
CA LYS A 12 -1.84 -5.21 26.60
C LYS A 12 -1.28 -5.88 27.86
N GLU A 13 -0.67 -7.06 27.74
CA GLU A 13 -0.03 -7.74 28.88
C GLU A 13 1.14 -6.92 29.47
N LEU A 14 1.96 -6.25 28.62
CA LEU A 14 3.05 -5.39 29.08
C LEU A 14 2.54 -4.13 29.80
N GLU A 15 1.43 -3.55 29.35
CA GLU A 15 0.75 -2.42 29.98
C GLU A 15 0.21 -2.81 31.36
N GLU A 16 -0.45 -3.97 31.48
CA GLU A 16 -1.00 -4.51 32.73
C GLU A 16 0.08 -4.80 33.79
N ALA A 17 1.33 -4.98 33.40
CA ALA A 17 2.43 -5.18 34.32
C ALA A 17 2.79 -3.92 35.15
N HIS A 18 2.31 -2.75 34.78
CA HIS A 18 2.45 -1.47 35.49
C HIS A 18 3.91 -1.09 35.83
N VAL A 19 4.88 -1.47 34.99
CA VAL A 19 6.30 -1.16 35.20
C VAL A 19 6.63 0.19 34.56
N PRO A 20 7.18 1.17 35.31
CA PRO A 20 7.47 2.52 34.79
C PRO A 20 8.52 2.55 33.67
N SER A 21 9.52 1.66 33.76
CA SER A 21 10.59 1.56 32.75
C SER A 21 10.14 0.87 31.48
N VAL A 22 11.00 0.86 30.47
CA VAL A 22 10.77 0.10 29.25
C VAL A 22 10.82 -1.40 29.57
N VAL A 23 9.72 -2.09 29.31
CA VAL A 23 9.63 -3.55 29.36
C VAL A 23 9.55 -4.12 27.96
N LYS A 24 10.07 -5.34 27.76
CA LYS A 24 10.04 -6.00 26.47
C LYS A 24 9.71 -7.47 26.59
N ARG A 25 9.00 -8.01 25.58
CA ARG A 25 8.69 -9.43 25.44
C ARG A 25 9.01 -9.89 24.02
N ALA A 26 9.74 -10.98 23.90
CA ALA A 26 10.06 -11.57 22.60
C ALA A 26 8.80 -12.06 21.90
N ILE A 27 8.76 -11.87 20.59
CA ILE A 27 7.75 -12.45 19.71
C ILE A 27 8.37 -13.67 19.05
N ASP A 28 7.65 -14.78 19.11
CA ASP A 28 8.06 -16.01 18.45
C ASP A 28 7.61 -15.97 16.97
N ILE A 29 8.51 -15.53 16.12
CA ILE A 29 8.34 -15.51 14.66
C ILE A 29 9.51 -16.25 14.00
N PRO A 30 9.28 -17.00 12.92
CA PRO A 30 10.33 -17.73 12.18
C PRO A 30 11.20 -16.74 11.38
N SER A 31 12.10 -16.02 12.06
CA SER A 31 12.99 -15.04 11.45
C SER A 31 14.40 -15.17 12.02
N CYS A 32 15.41 -14.84 11.20
CA CYS A 32 16.80 -14.71 11.64
C CYS A 32 17.02 -13.50 12.56
N LEU A 33 16.07 -12.55 12.61
CA LEU A 33 16.11 -11.36 13.43
C LEU A 33 15.14 -11.50 14.62
N LYS A 34 15.68 -11.38 15.85
CA LYS A 34 14.82 -11.41 17.03
C LYS A 34 14.02 -10.13 17.17
N MET A 35 12.71 -10.26 17.30
CA MET A 35 11.76 -9.16 17.47
C MET A 35 11.16 -9.20 18.89
N PHE A 36 10.93 -8.03 19.45
CA PHE A 36 10.32 -7.84 20.76
C PHE A 36 9.21 -6.81 20.67
N CYS A 37 8.08 -7.03 21.32
CA CYS A 37 7.16 -5.96 21.70
C CYS A 37 7.74 -5.21 22.88
N THR A 38 7.55 -3.89 22.92
CA THR A 38 7.99 -3.03 24.01
C THR A 38 6.86 -2.15 24.49
N TYR A 39 6.91 -1.80 25.78
CA TYR A 39 6.03 -0.82 26.39
C TYR A 39 6.83 0.04 27.39
N LYS A 40 6.67 1.37 27.34
CA LYS A 40 7.30 2.31 28.25
C LYS A 40 6.23 2.88 29.17
N GLY A 41 6.08 2.30 30.37
CA GLY A 41 4.96 2.58 31.27
C GLY A 41 4.85 4.03 31.71
N GLN A 42 5.98 4.73 31.94
CA GLN A 42 5.98 6.15 32.32
C GLN A 42 5.32 7.05 31.26
N ASP A 43 5.55 6.74 29.99
CA ASP A 43 5.09 7.56 28.88
C ASP A 43 3.85 6.96 28.18
N GLY A 44 3.51 5.69 28.44
CA GLY A 44 2.44 4.97 27.79
C GLY A 44 2.75 4.67 26.30
N TYR A 45 4.04 4.48 25.96
CA TYR A 45 4.46 4.26 24.57
C TYR A 45 4.56 2.78 24.22
N TYR A 46 3.86 2.37 23.19
CA TYR A 46 3.95 1.06 22.59
C TYR A 46 5.06 1.03 21.55
N GLY A 47 5.74 -0.10 21.40
CA GLY A 47 6.80 -0.20 20.42
C GLY A 47 7.16 -1.62 20.05
N ILE A 48 8.10 -1.71 19.12
CA ILE A 48 8.81 -2.93 18.74
C ILE A 48 10.30 -2.68 18.77
N ALA A 49 11.06 -3.72 19.07
CA ALA A 49 12.52 -3.65 19.03
C ALA A 49 13.07 -4.88 18.27
N PHE A 50 14.14 -4.66 17.53
CA PHE A 50 14.86 -5.71 16.80
C PHE A 50 16.27 -5.81 17.34
N SER A 51 16.67 -7.03 17.76
CA SER A 51 18.04 -7.31 18.20
C SER A 51 18.88 -7.79 17.01
N PHE A 52 20.05 -7.21 16.83
CA PHE A 52 20.98 -7.57 15.75
C PHE A 52 22.43 -7.38 16.21
N SER A 53 23.36 -8.06 15.48
CA SER A 53 24.79 -8.08 15.78
C SER A 53 25.42 -6.69 15.80
N GLU A 54 26.29 -6.41 16.77
CA GLU A 54 26.93 -5.10 16.98
C GLU A 54 27.70 -4.58 15.76
N GLY A 55 28.23 -5.48 14.92
CA GLY A 55 28.96 -5.16 13.69
C GLY A 55 28.12 -4.53 12.57
N ILE A 56 26.80 -4.56 12.66
CA ILE A 56 25.91 -3.95 11.66
C ILE A 56 25.71 -2.47 12.01
N ASN A 57 26.07 -1.58 11.08
CA ASN A 57 25.83 -0.15 11.22
C ASN A 57 24.57 0.24 10.48
N LEU A 58 23.67 0.95 11.18
CA LEU A 58 22.42 1.48 10.66
C LEU A 58 22.42 3.00 10.72
N ASP A 59 21.96 3.62 9.63
CA ASP A 59 21.66 5.05 9.60
C ASP A 59 20.18 5.27 9.92
N ILE A 60 19.90 5.80 11.11
CA ILE A 60 18.55 6.14 11.57
C ILE A 60 18.28 7.65 11.49
N SER A 61 19.21 8.45 10.98
CA SER A 61 19.05 9.91 10.85
C SER A 61 17.80 10.35 10.08
N PRO A 62 17.34 9.62 9.04
CA PRO A 62 16.10 9.99 8.35
C PRO A 62 14.84 9.94 9.21
N PHE A 63 14.87 9.23 10.35
CA PHE A 63 13.69 9.02 11.20
C PHE A 63 13.63 9.94 12.43
N GLN A 64 14.59 10.84 12.63
CA GLN A 64 14.68 11.66 13.83
C GLN A 64 13.62 12.76 13.97
N ASN A 65 12.91 13.09 12.86
CA ASN A 65 11.92 14.18 12.83
C ASN A 65 10.49 13.68 12.60
N LEU A 66 10.17 12.42 12.94
CA LEU A 66 8.81 11.89 12.82
C LEU A 66 7.98 12.29 14.04
N SER A 67 6.78 12.82 13.80
CA SER A 67 5.92 13.34 14.87
C SER A 67 5.21 12.26 15.68
N GLU A 68 5.00 11.07 15.08
CA GLU A 68 4.16 10.02 15.65
C GLU A 68 4.97 8.85 16.22
N ILE A 69 6.24 8.70 15.78
CA ILE A 69 7.13 7.62 16.21
C ILE A 69 8.50 8.17 16.60
N GLU A 70 9.11 7.52 17.58
CA GLU A 70 10.50 7.70 17.96
C GLU A 70 11.32 6.47 17.55
N VAL A 71 12.48 6.70 16.94
CA VAL A 71 13.39 5.64 16.48
C VAL A 71 14.74 5.84 17.14
N SER A 72 15.23 4.81 17.82
CA SER A 72 16.50 4.88 18.54
C SER A 72 17.29 3.58 18.45
N LEU A 73 18.60 3.69 18.66
CA LEU A 73 19.50 2.55 18.83
C LEU A 73 19.96 2.52 20.28
N PHE A 74 19.91 1.35 20.91
CA PHE A 74 20.40 1.16 22.27
C PHE A 74 21.11 -0.18 22.44
N LYS A 75 21.85 -0.32 23.52
CA LYS A 75 22.45 -1.57 23.98
C LYS A 75 21.76 -2.02 25.26
N ASP A 76 21.58 -3.33 25.39
CA ASP A 76 21.02 -3.96 26.58
C ASP A 76 22.11 -4.87 27.19
N SER A 77 22.41 -4.67 28.46
CA SER A 77 23.45 -5.45 29.18
C SER A 77 23.15 -6.95 29.23
N SER A 78 21.87 -7.34 29.07
CA SER A 78 21.45 -8.75 28.97
C SER A 78 21.83 -9.40 27.63
N PHE A 79 22.25 -8.59 26.63
CA PHE A 79 22.62 -9.03 25.28
C PHE A 79 23.91 -8.31 24.85
N PRO A 80 25.08 -8.67 25.40
CA PRO A 80 26.32 -7.89 25.27
C PRO A 80 26.82 -7.74 23.83
N ASP A 81 26.55 -8.71 22.95
CA ASP A 81 27.01 -8.73 21.55
C ASP A 81 25.97 -8.17 20.57
N SER A 82 24.89 -7.54 21.08
CA SER A 82 23.78 -7.07 20.28
C SER A 82 23.50 -5.60 20.47
N LYS A 83 23.05 -4.95 19.38
CA LYS A 83 22.37 -3.66 19.39
C LYS A 83 20.88 -3.87 19.15
N PHE A 84 20.10 -2.90 19.59
CA PHE A 84 18.65 -2.89 19.39
C PHE A 84 18.24 -1.69 18.58
N LEU A 85 17.44 -1.90 17.55
CA LEU A 85 16.66 -0.88 16.86
C LEU A 85 15.29 -0.84 17.53
N LEU A 86 14.99 0.26 18.22
CA LEU A 86 13.70 0.50 18.88
C LEU A 86 12.87 1.47 18.06
N ILE A 87 11.62 1.11 17.81
CA ILE A 87 10.60 1.91 17.14
C ILE A 87 9.43 2.04 18.11
N GLN A 88 9.17 3.24 18.60
CA GLN A 88 8.11 3.51 19.58
C GLN A 88 7.06 4.47 19.00
N LEU A 89 5.80 4.18 19.25
CA LEU A 89 4.70 5.08 19.00
C LEU A 89 4.60 6.07 20.15
N VAL A 90 4.73 7.36 19.86
CA VAL A 90 4.59 8.44 20.85
C VAL A 90 3.17 9.00 20.92
N ASN A 91 2.33 8.67 19.93
CA ASN A 91 0.91 9.04 19.92
C ASN A 91 0.10 8.06 20.78
N ARG A 92 -0.83 8.59 21.58
CA ARG A 92 -1.69 7.81 22.50
C ARG A 92 -3.09 7.52 21.95
N ASP A 93 -3.40 7.97 20.73
CA ASP A 93 -4.67 7.69 20.09
C ASP A 93 -4.80 6.18 19.79
N CYS A 94 -5.94 5.59 20.19
CA CYS A 94 -6.16 4.15 20.03
C CYS A 94 -6.20 3.72 18.55
N ARG A 95 -6.77 4.54 17.65
CA ARG A 95 -6.77 4.27 16.22
C ARG A 95 -5.34 4.27 15.66
N VAL A 96 -4.53 5.25 16.04
CA VAL A 96 -3.12 5.33 15.61
C VAL A 96 -2.32 4.13 16.14
N ARG A 97 -2.60 3.67 17.38
CA ARG A 97 -2.00 2.45 17.92
C ARG A 97 -2.37 1.21 17.11
N ASP A 98 -3.63 1.09 16.69
CA ASP A 98 -4.08 -0.06 15.89
C ASP A 98 -3.43 -0.07 14.51
N ILE A 99 -3.29 1.09 13.88
CA ILE A 99 -2.55 1.25 12.62
C ILE A 99 -1.07 0.89 12.82
N PHE A 100 -0.45 1.34 13.91
CA PHE A 100 0.93 1.00 14.22
C PHE A 100 1.11 -0.49 14.47
N ALA A 101 0.15 -1.17 15.11
CA ALA A 101 0.16 -2.63 15.26
C ALA A 101 0.14 -3.34 13.90
N ALA A 102 -0.72 -2.90 12.98
CA ALA A 102 -0.77 -3.44 11.62
C ALA A 102 0.56 -3.28 10.87
N ILE A 103 1.20 -2.10 10.99
CA ILE A 103 2.52 -1.85 10.42
C ILE A 103 3.57 -2.77 11.04
N CYS A 104 3.57 -2.94 12.37
CA CYS A 104 4.49 -3.83 13.07
C CYS A 104 4.29 -5.29 12.66
N GLY A 105 3.04 -5.74 12.52
CA GLY A 105 2.70 -7.06 12.03
C GLY A 105 3.19 -7.30 10.61
N ASN A 106 3.06 -6.29 9.76
CA ASN A 106 3.56 -6.31 8.39
C ASN A 106 5.09 -6.42 8.33
N ILE A 107 5.82 -5.66 9.14
CA ILE A 107 7.28 -5.79 9.26
C ILE A 107 7.64 -7.20 9.73
N ALA A 108 6.94 -7.73 10.75
CA ALA A 108 7.15 -9.07 11.26
C ALA A 108 6.99 -10.14 10.18
N ASN A 109 5.96 -10.03 9.33
CA ASN A 109 5.73 -10.95 8.22
C ASN A 109 6.82 -10.82 7.13
N THR A 110 7.24 -9.61 6.82
CA THR A 110 8.22 -9.35 5.77
C THR A 110 9.61 -9.90 6.11
N ILE A 111 10.06 -9.79 7.36
CA ILE A 111 11.38 -10.30 7.78
C ILE A 111 11.48 -11.82 7.85
N GLN A 112 10.35 -12.55 7.82
CA GLN A 112 10.35 -14.02 7.79
C GLN A 112 10.87 -14.59 6.47
N SER A 113 10.79 -13.82 5.38
CA SER A 113 11.25 -14.25 4.05
C SER A 113 12.77 -14.16 3.85
N VAL A 114 13.50 -13.65 4.84
CA VAL A 114 14.94 -13.35 4.72
C VAL A 114 15.75 -14.23 5.68
N SER A 115 16.84 -14.80 5.19
CA SER A 115 17.71 -15.72 5.96
C SER A 115 18.95 -15.05 6.57
N SER A 116 19.25 -13.80 6.19
CA SER A 116 20.39 -13.04 6.69
C SER A 116 19.96 -11.95 7.67
N GLU A 117 20.55 -11.94 8.87
CA GLU A 117 20.28 -10.91 9.89
C GLU A 117 20.51 -9.49 9.35
N ARG A 118 21.60 -9.28 8.59
CA ARG A 118 21.90 -7.99 7.97
C ARG A 118 20.83 -7.57 6.97
N GLU A 119 20.39 -8.48 6.12
CA GLU A 119 19.32 -8.19 5.16
C GLU A 119 18.00 -7.91 5.87
N ALA A 120 17.65 -8.67 6.89
CA ALA A 120 16.42 -8.48 7.64
C ALA A 120 16.37 -7.12 8.31
N VAL A 121 17.44 -6.68 9.00
CA VAL A 121 17.46 -5.36 9.65
C VAL A 121 17.47 -4.21 8.64
N LEU A 122 18.15 -4.35 7.50
CA LEU A 122 18.11 -3.37 6.42
C LEU A 122 16.72 -3.31 5.78
N LEU A 123 16.03 -4.45 5.68
CA LEU A 123 14.65 -4.52 5.22
C LEU A 123 13.69 -3.78 6.16
N VAL A 124 13.86 -3.95 7.50
CA VAL A 124 13.10 -3.14 8.48
C VAL A 124 13.29 -1.66 8.22
N VAL A 125 14.54 -1.19 8.09
CA VAL A 125 14.85 0.23 7.81
C VAL A 125 14.24 0.68 6.47
N SER A 126 14.31 -0.15 5.44
CA SER A 126 13.70 0.13 4.12
C SER A 126 12.18 0.25 4.22
N GLN A 127 11.52 -0.65 4.95
CA GLN A 127 10.08 -0.56 5.19
C GLN A 127 9.73 0.72 5.95
N MET A 128 10.47 1.06 6.99
CA MET A 128 10.25 2.31 7.74
C MET A 128 10.35 3.55 6.85
N ARG A 129 11.29 3.60 5.90
CA ARG A 129 11.39 4.70 4.94
C ARG A 129 10.13 4.85 4.08
N LYS A 130 9.56 3.75 3.61
CA LYS A 130 8.29 3.75 2.87
C LYS A 130 7.12 4.24 3.73
N TRP A 131 7.13 3.90 5.03
CA TRP A 131 6.11 4.32 5.98
C TRP A 131 6.27 5.76 6.50
N GLN A 132 7.41 6.40 6.23
CA GLN A 132 7.71 7.75 6.72
C GLN A 132 6.65 8.77 6.31
N ASP A 133 6.19 8.74 5.06
CA ASP A 133 5.13 9.63 4.57
C ASP A 133 3.78 9.32 5.23
N LEU A 134 3.51 8.04 5.48
CA LEU A 134 2.32 7.61 6.19
C LEU A 134 2.32 8.12 7.64
N PHE A 135 3.43 7.96 8.37
CA PHE A 135 3.59 8.46 9.73
C PHE A 135 3.43 9.97 9.81
N SER A 136 3.82 10.70 8.77
CA SER A 136 3.74 12.17 8.77
C SER A 136 2.34 12.71 8.42
N LYS A 137 1.52 12.01 7.61
CA LYS A 137 0.29 12.57 7.03
C LYS A 137 -0.96 11.69 7.15
N LYS A 138 -0.86 10.39 6.89
CA LYS A 138 -2.03 9.51 6.69
C LYS A 138 -2.55 8.81 7.95
N MET A 139 -1.77 8.70 9.01
CA MET A 139 -2.23 8.03 10.23
C MET A 139 -3.35 8.79 10.96
N LYS A 140 -3.51 10.08 10.68
CA LYS A 140 -4.46 10.95 11.39
C LYS A 140 -5.86 10.98 10.80
N THR A 141 -6.03 10.56 9.54
CA THR A 141 -7.30 10.70 8.80
C THR A 141 -7.67 9.42 8.08
N THR A 142 -8.96 9.16 7.98
CA THR A 142 -9.51 8.14 7.08
C THR A 142 -9.32 8.57 5.62
N LEU A 143 -9.38 7.62 4.69
CA LEU A 143 -9.41 7.95 3.27
C LEU A 143 -10.59 8.89 2.95
N SER A 144 -10.32 9.94 2.21
CA SER A 144 -11.36 10.81 1.66
C SER A 144 -12.27 10.04 0.70
N VAL A 145 -13.43 10.59 0.39
CA VAL A 145 -14.38 9.97 -0.57
C VAL A 145 -13.72 9.71 -1.92
N GLN A 146 -12.89 10.64 -2.39
CA GLN A 146 -12.18 10.52 -3.65
C GLN A 146 -11.11 9.41 -3.60
N GLU A 147 -10.37 9.31 -2.49
CA GLU A 147 -9.37 8.25 -2.32
C GLU A 147 -10.03 6.88 -2.21
N GLN A 148 -11.14 6.74 -1.46
CA GLN A 148 -11.92 5.50 -1.41
C GLN A 148 -12.40 5.07 -2.80
N GLN A 149 -12.97 6.01 -3.57
CA GLN A 149 -13.47 5.77 -4.92
C GLN A 149 -12.32 5.38 -5.88
N GLY A 150 -11.17 6.04 -5.79
CA GLY A 150 -9.98 5.71 -6.56
C GLY A 150 -9.50 4.29 -6.26
N LEU A 151 -9.31 3.98 -4.97
CA LEU A 151 -8.87 2.67 -4.52
C LEU A 151 -9.85 1.56 -4.91
N PHE A 152 -11.17 1.81 -4.84
CA PHE A 152 -12.19 0.87 -5.29
C PHE A 152 -12.02 0.53 -6.79
N GLY A 153 -11.74 1.52 -7.63
CA GLY A 153 -11.49 1.30 -9.06
C GLY A 153 -10.21 0.53 -9.33
N GLU A 154 -9.11 0.88 -8.65
CA GLU A 154 -7.84 0.14 -8.74
C GLU A 154 -8.03 -1.32 -8.33
N LEU A 155 -8.67 -1.59 -7.19
CA LEU A 155 -8.91 -2.94 -6.70
C LEU A 155 -9.88 -3.72 -7.60
N SER A 156 -10.84 -3.06 -8.23
CA SER A 156 -11.73 -3.69 -9.22
C SER A 156 -10.95 -4.16 -10.46
N PHE A 157 -10.03 -3.34 -10.96
CA PHE A 157 -9.15 -3.75 -12.05
C PHE A 157 -8.20 -4.87 -11.62
N PHE A 158 -7.64 -4.78 -10.41
CA PHE A 158 -6.81 -5.84 -9.83
C PHE A 158 -7.56 -7.18 -9.76
N GLN A 159 -8.83 -7.17 -9.33
CA GLN A 159 -9.66 -8.38 -9.32
C GLN A 159 -9.78 -9.00 -10.72
N LYS A 160 -9.95 -8.18 -11.77
CA LYS A 160 -10.00 -8.66 -13.16
C LYS A 160 -8.69 -9.33 -13.59
N LEU A 161 -7.54 -8.75 -13.23
CA LEU A 161 -6.23 -9.36 -13.53
C LEU A 161 -6.10 -10.76 -12.90
N ILE A 162 -6.46 -10.91 -11.63
CA ILE A 162 -6.39 -12.21 -10.93
C ILE A 162 -7.39 -13.20 -11.55
N CYS A 163 -8.61 -12.77 -11.84
CA CYS A 163 -9.64 -13.62 -12.43
C CYS A 163 -9.33 -14.01 -13.89
N SER A 164 -8.46 -13.29 -14.60
CA SER A 164 -8.00 -13.61 -15.95
C SER A 164 -6.90 -14.67 -16.00
N SER A 165 -6.62 -15.36 -14.90
CA SER A 165 -5.57 -16.38 -14.75
C SER A 165 -4.14 -15.83 -14.72
N MET A 166 -3.95 -14.55 -14.46
CA MET A 166 -2.64 -13.99 -14.17
C MET A 166 -2.08 -14.58 -12.87
N ASP A 167 -0.78 -14.86 -12.84
CA ASP A 167 -0.09 -15.25 -11.61
C ASP A 167 -0.35 -14.23 -10.50
N LYS A 168 -0.76 -14.69 -9.31
CA LYS A 168 -1.19 -13.83 -8.22
C LYS A 168 -0.08 -12.90 -7.72
N VAL A 169 1.14 -13.41 -7.63
CA VAL A 169 2.30 -12.61 -7.20
C VAL A 169 2.58 -11.53 -8.24
N HIS A 170 2.52 -11.88 -9.53
CA HIS A 170 2.69 -10.94 -10.64
C HIS A 170 1.61 -9.87 -10.64
N ALA A 171 0.34 -10.26 -10.49
CA ALA A 171 -0.78 -9.33 -10.40
C ALA A 171 -0.60 -8.33 -9.25
N VAL A 172 -0.23 -8.81 -8.05
CA VAL A 172 0.04 -7.91 -6.91
C VAL A 172 1.25 -7.02 -7.20
N LYS A 173 2.33 -7.53 -7.77
CA LYS A 173 3.52 -6.73 -8.09
C LYS A 173 3.21 -5.64 -9.09
N SER A 174 2.39 -5.92 -10.10
CA SER A 174 2.01 -4.95 -11.14
C SER A 174 1.19 -3.78 -10.60
N TRP A 175 0.47 -3.93 -9.48
CA TRP A 175 -0.25 -2.83 -8.83
C TRP A 175 0.75 -1.90 -8.13
N VAL A 176 1.21 -0.86 -8.81
CA VAL A 176 2.28 0.05 -8.36
C VAL A 176 1.79 1.44 -7.92
N GLY A 177 0.49 1.74 -8.09
CA GLY A 177 -0.11 2.99 -7.63
C GLY A 177 0.21 3.33 -6.17
N PRO A 178 0.09 2.38 -5.21
CA PRO A 178 0.47 2.62 -3.81
C PRO A 178 1.93 3.02 -3.59
N ASN A 179 2.82 2.71 -4.53
CA ASN A 179 4.24 3.06 -4.49
C ASN A 179 4.52 4.45 -5.13
N MET A 180 3.49 5.23 -5.45
CA MET A 180 3.57 6.55 -6.09
C MET A 180 4.20 6.54 -7.50
N ASN A 181 4.05 5.42 -8.23
CA ASN A 181 4.41 5.35 -9.63
C ASN A 181 3.44 6.19 -10.49
N PRO A 182 3.83 6.60 -11.71
CA PRO A 182 2.96 7.40 -12.57
C PRO A 182 1.62 6.73 -12.89
N GLN A 183 1.62 5.45 -13.23
CA GLN A 183 0.43 4.66 -13.49
C GLN A 183 0.08 3.77 -12.29
N ASP A 184 -1.17 3.33 -12.20
CA ASP A 184 -1.66 2.48 -11.12
C ASP A 184 -1.18 1.02 -11.25
N PHE A 185 -1.10 0.52 -12.47
CA PHE A 185 -0.55 -0.81 -12.79
C PHE A 185 0.53 -0.69 -13.84
N GLN A 186 1.62 -1.42 -13.64
CA GLN A 186 2.75 -1.43 -14.54
C GLN A 186 3.53 -2.74 -14.52
N SER A 187 3.92 -3.21 -15.70
CA SER A 187 4.94 -4.22 -15.96
C SER A 187 5.98 -3.62 -16.91
N GLU A 188 6.93 -4.42 -17.41
CA GLU A 188 7.95 -3.91 -18.34
C GLU A 188 7.39 -3.42 -19.67
N LEU A 189 6.31 -4.07 -20.16
CA LEU A 189 5.77 -3.85 -21.51
C LEU A 189 4.40 -3.20 -21.53
N TRP A 190 3.68 -3.17 -20.40
CA TRP A 190 2.36 -2.61 -20.33
C TRP A 190 2.12 -1.80 -19.07
N ALA A 191 1.21 -0.85 -19.15
CA ALA A 191 0.73 -0.11 -18.00
C ALA A 191 -0.78 0.19 -18.14
N VAL A 192 -1.43 0.38 -16.99
CA VAL A 192 -2.84 0.80 -16.93
C VAL A 192 -2.97 1.92 -15.90
N GLU A 193 -3.53 3.02 -16.34
CA GLU A 193 -4.02 4.09 -15.48
C GLU A 193 -5.51 3.86 -15.21
N VAL A 194 -5.93 3.95 -13.96
CA VAL A 194 -7.31 3.74 -13.53
C VAL A 194 -7.96 5.08 -13.18
N LYS A 195 -9.14 5.33 -13.72
CA LYS A 195 -9.92 6.52 -13.37
C LYS A 195 -11.35 6.13 -13.03
N THR A 196 -11.74 6.38 -11.78
CA THR A 196 -13.10 6.12 -11.29
C THR A 196 -13.86 7.43 -11.15
N ILE A 197 -14.96 7.55 -11.87
CA ILE A 197 -15.83 8.75 -11.85
C ILE A 197 -17.25 8.39 -11.43
N THR A 198 -17.96 9.36 -10.86
CA THR A 198 -19.41 9.18 -10.56
C THR A 198 -20.28 9.47 -11.77
N ALA A 199 -21.37 8.73 -11.91
CA ALA A 199 -22.31 8.82 -13.04
C ALA A 199 -22.87 10.22 -13.30
N ASN A 200 -22.90 11.09 -12.31
CA ASN A 200 -23.46 12.45 -12.40
C ASN A 200 -22.48 13.50 -12.95
N LYS A 201 -21.27 13.11 -13.34
CA LYS A 201 -20.27 14.01 -13.92
C LYS A 201 -20.16 13.81 -15.43
N PHE A 202 -19.87 14.92 -16.16
CA PHE A 202 -19.48 14.82 -17.57
C PHE A 202 -18.33 13.82 -17.71
N PRO A 203 -18.20 13.15 -18.87
CA PRO A 203 -17.18 12.11 -19.11
C PRO A 203 -15.77 12.72 -19.21
N ASN A 204 -15.45 13.64 -18.33
CA ASN A 204 -14.13 14.23 -18.20
C ASN A 204 -13.41 13.59 -17.01
N VAL A 205 -12.17 13.17 -17.23
CA VAL A 205 -11.30 12.62 -16.18
C VAL A 205 -10.16 13.58 -15.90
N LEU A 206 -9.82 13.70 -14.62
CA LEU A 206 -8.67 14.47 -14.15
C LEU A 206 -7.40 13.61 -14.23
N ILE A 207 -6.41 14.11 -14.93
CA ILE A 207 -5.07 13.54 -15.00
C ILE A 207 -4.17 14.37 -14.07
N ASN A 208 -3.58 13.71 -13.08
CA ASN A 208 -2.84 14.37 -12.01
C ASN A 208 -1.38 14.66 -12.34
N SER A 209 -0.87 14.09 -13.43
CA SER A 209 0.49 14.32 -13.91
C SER A 209 0.56 14.02 -15.41
N GLU A 210 1.39 14.75 -16.13
CA GLU A 210 1.73 14.46 -17.54
C GLU A 210 2.29 13.04 -17.74
N LEU A 211 2.83 12.45 -16.69
CA LEU A 211 3.42 11.10 -16.76
C LEU A 211 2.37 9.98 -16.76
N GLN A 212 1.14 10.24 -16.28
CA GLN A 212 0.10 9.21 -16.19
C GLN A 212 -0.32 8.63 -17.55
N LEU A 213 -0.34 9.48 -18.58
CA LEU A 213 -0.72 9.10 -19.95
C LEU A 213 0.44 9.22 -20.95
N ASP A 214 1.68 9.22 -20.47
CA ASP A 214 2.88 9.23 -21.31
C ASP A 214 3.33 7.80 -21.60
N GLU A 215 3.09 7.34 -22.83
CA GLU A 215 3.43 6.00 -23.32
C GLU A 215 4.88 5.87 -23.82
N SER A 216 5.71 6.90 -23.67
CA SER A 216 7.04 6.93 -24.29
C SER A 216 7.99 5.80 -23.85
N THR A 217 7.77 5.23 -22.66
CA THR A 217 8.60 4.16 -22.09
C THR A 217 7.90 2.81 -22.02
N ILE A 218 6.63 2.72 -22.44
CA ILE A 218 5.77 1.54 -22.30
C ILE A 218 5.23 1.13 -23.65
N SER A 219 5.28 -0.16 -23.99
CA SER A 219 4.79 -0.66 -25.28
C SER A 219 3.27 -0.53 -25.44
N LYS A 220 2.52 -0.72 -24.35
CA LYS A 220 1.06 -0.58 -24.31
C LYS A 220 0.63 0.14 -23.05
N LEU A 221 0.03 1.31 -23.22
CA LEU A 221 -0.60 2.06 -22.15
C LEU A 221 -2.11 2.08 -22.34
N TYR A 222 -2.83 1.69 -21.32
CA TYR A 222 -4.28 1.73 -21.28
C TYR A 222 -4.79 2.70 -20.24
N LEU A 223 -5.94 3.33 -20.52
CA LEU A 223 -6.75 4.01 -19.52
C LEU A 223 -7.98 3.16 -19.26
N TYR A 224 -8.13 2.67 -18.03
CA TYR A 224 -9.36 2.04 -17.57
C TYR A 224 -10.22 3.09 -16.85
N ASN A 225 -11.41 3.34 -17.37
CA ASN A 225 -12.36 4.26 -16.79
C ASN A 225 -13.60 3.54 -16.28
N MET A 226 -13.79 3.57 -14.97
CA MET A 226 -14.95 3.04 -14.29
C MET A 226 -15.92 4.16 -13.94
N VAL A 227 -17.18 4.01 -14.29
CA VAL A 227 -18.27 4.90 -13.92
C VAL A 227 -19.10 4.24 -12.83
N VAL A 228 -19.14 4.83 -11.65
CA VAL A 228 -19.87 4.30 -10.50
C VAL A 228 -21.01 5.22 -10.10
N GLU A 229 -22.04 4.64 -9.51
CA GLU A 229 -23.04 5.32 -8.73
C GLU A 229 -22.85 4.96 -7.26
N ILE A 230 -22.95 5.96 -6.37
CA ILE A 230 -22.83 5.73 -4.94
C ILE A 230 -24.26 5.62 -4.39
N LEU A 231 -24.58 4.46 -3.84
CA LEU A 231 -25.89 4.13 -3.28
C LEU A 231 -25.78 3.86 -1.78
N PRO A 232 -26.87 4.05 -1.01
CA PRO A 232 -26.82 3.80 0.44
C PRO A 232 -26.82 2.31 0.83
N VAL A 233 -27.32 1.43 -0.03
CA VAL A 233 -27.54 0.01 0.31
C VAL A 233 -27.15 -0.95 -0.82
N ASP A 234 -27.32 -0.56 -2.09
CA ASP A 234 -27.07 -1.43 -3.23
C ASP A 234 -25.66 -1.22 -3.79
N GLY A 235 -24.96 -2.30 -4.10
CA GLY A 235 -23.60 -2.28 -4.62
C GLY A 235 -22.61 -2.91 -3.64
N LYS A 236 -21.33 -2.74 -3.92
CA LYS A 236 -20.23 -3.31 -3.14
C LYS A 236 -19.51 -2.20 -2.38
N THR A 237 -19.19 -2.41 -1.12
CA THR A 237 -18.34 -1.49 -0.35
C THR A 237 -16.87 -1.72 -0.66
N LEU A 238 -16.02 -0.75 -0.32
CA LEU A 238 -14.57 -0.93 -0.42
C LEU A 238 -14.07 -2.09 0.46
N PRO A 239 -14.51 -2.24 1.74
CA PRO A 239 -14.17 -3.42 2.53
C PRO A 239 -14.61 -4.75 1.93
N ASP A 240 -15.82 -4.84 1.35
CA ASP A 240 -16.29 -6.07 0.72
C ASP A 240 -15.35 -6.52 -0.40
N LEU A 241 -14.95 -5.60 -1.27
CA LEU A 241 -14.03 -5.88 -2.38
C LEU A 241 -12.66 -6.34 -1.86
N ILE A 242 -12.15 -5.70 -0.79
CA ILE A 242 -10.89 -6.07 -0.17
C ILE A 242 -10.97 -7.47 0.43
N ASP A 243 -12.05 -7.80 1.14
CA ASP A 243 -12.21 -9.11 1.77
C ASP A 243 -12.33 -10.22 0.71
N GLU A 244 -13.03 -9.98 -0.41
CA GLU A 244 -13.04 -10.91 -1.56
C GLU A 244 -11.63 -11.13 -2.14
N LEU A 245 -10.84 -10.07 -2.29
CA LEU A 245 -9.47 -10.18 -2.78
C LEU A 245 -8.56 -10.94 -1.81
N ARG A 246 -8.73 -10.73 -0.51
CA ARG A 246 -8.05 -11.51 0.53
C ARG A 246 -8.38 -12.99 0.45
N ASP A 247 -9.66 -13.33 0.23
CA ASP A 247 -10.08 -14.71 0.06
C ASP A 247 -9.44 -15.35 -1.17
N ILE A 248 -9.42 -14.66 -2.30
CA ILE A 248 -8.75 -15.13 -3.54
C ILE A 248 -7.25 -15.36 -3.32
N LEU A 249 -6.58 -14.46 -2.58
CA LEU A 249 -5.14 -14.51 -2.34
C LEU A 249 -4.75 -15.45 -1.19
N SER A 250 -5.69 -15.90 -0.36
CA SER A 250 -5.45 -16.65 0.88
C SER A 250 -4.59 -17.92 0.71
N GLN A 251 -4.67 -18.56 -0.44
CA GLN A 251 -3.91 -19.78 -0.76
C GLN A 251 -2.45 -19.51 -1.10
N GLU A 252 -2.06 -18.26 -1.29
CA GLU A 252 -0.71 -17.86 -1.66
C GLU A 252 -0.17 -16.81 -0.70
N THR A 253 0.45 -17.29 0.38
CA THR A 253 0.91 -16.46 1.51
C THR A 253 1.77 -15.27 1.08
N TYR A 254 2.65 -15.46 0.07
CA TYR A 254 3.52 -14.38 -0.39
C TYR A 254 2.73 -13.28 -1.11
N ALA A 255 1.81 -13.64 -1.99
CA ALA A 255 0.93 -12.69 -2.67
C ALA A 255 0.02 -11.95 -1.67
N ALA A 256 -0.56 -12.69 -0.70
CA ALA A 256 -1.40 -12.12 0.35
C ALA A 256 -0.62 -11.08 1.17
N ASN A 257 0.59 -11.39 1.62
CA ASN A 257 1.44 -10.45 2.37
C ASN A 257 1.80 -9.20 1.54
N LEU A 258 2.12 -9.36 0.25
CA LEU A 258 2.38 -8.23 -0.64
C LEU A 258 1.14 -7.34 -0.81
N PHE A 259 -0.04 -7.94 -0.92
CA PHE A 259 -1.31 -7.23 -1.05
C PHE A 259 -1.61 -6.40 0.20
N GLU A 260 -1.51 -7.00 1.40
CA GLU A 260 -1.68 -6.28 2.66
C GLU A 260 -0.71 -5.09 2.78
N ASN A 261 0.55 -5.28 2.39
CA ASN A 261 1.52 -4.19 2.32
C ASN A 261 1.02 -3.01 1.46
N LYS A 262 0.51 -3.31 0.28
CA LYS A 262 0.05 -2.29 -0.67
C LYS A 262 -1.22 -1.60 -0.19
N LEU A 263 -2.14 -2.32 0.44
CA LEU A 263 -3.32 -1.73 1.09
C LEU A 263 -2.92 -0.72 2.16
N LEU A 264 -1.99 -1.09 3.04
CA LEU A 264 -1.48 -0.18 4.05
C LEU A 264 -0.84 1.07 3.41
N TYR A 265 -0.02 0.92 2.36
CA TYR A 265 0.57 2.06 1.63
C TYR A 265 -0.47 2.94 0.94
N SER A 266 -1.59 2.38 0.50
CA SER A 266 -2.72 3.16 -0.02
C SER A 266 -3.41 3.98 1.08
N GLY A 267 -3.12 3.71 2.35
CA GLY A 267 -3.76 4.36 3.50
C GLY A 267 -5.07 3.71 3.92
N TYR A 268 -5.34 2.49 3.46
CA TYR A 268 -6.47 1.70 3.92
C TYR A 268 -6.11 0.97 5.21
N PHE A 269 -6.94 1.13 6.23
CA PHE A 269 -6.81 0.45 7.52
C PHE A 269 -8.12 -0.19 7.92
N ASP A 270 -8.09 -1.44 8.37
CA ASP A 270 -9.29 -2.17 8.81
C ASP A 270 -9.98 -1.52 10.01
N THR A 271 -9.27 -0.71 10.78
CA THR A 271 -9.85 0.11 11.87
C THR A 271 -10.89 1.11 11.38
N ASP A 272 -10.88 1.44 10.09
CA ASP A 272 -11.77 2.41 9.48
C ASP A 272 -12.91 1.75 8.66
N LYS A 273 -13.06 0.42 8.74
CA LYS A 273 -14.06 -0.34 7.96
C LYS A 273 -15.47 0.22 8.10
N ASP A 274 -15.88 0.60 9.31
CA ASP A 274 -17.22 1.10 9.57
C ASP A 274 -17.51 2.37 8.75
N VAL A 275 -16.53 3.27 8.62
CA VAL A 275 -16.65 4.49 7.82
C VAL A 275 -16.73 4.15 6.32
N TYR A 276 -16.00 3.15 5.88
CA TYR A 276 -15.95 2.77 4.46
C TYR A 276 -17.18 1.95 4.05
N ASN A 277 -17.83 1.25 4.98
CA ASN A 277 -19.09 0.52 4.76
C ASN A 277 -20.31 1.43 4.54
N GLU A 278 -20.19 2.72 4.81
CA GLU A 278 -21.28 3.67 4.53
C GLU A 278 -21.49 3.92 3.02
N ARG A 279 -20.57 3.52 2.14
CA ARG A 279 -20.62 3.78 0.70
C ARG A 279 -20.61 2.52 -0.10
N HIS A 280 -21.68 2.30 -0.85
CA HIS A 280 -21.81 1.19 -1.78
C HIS A 280 -21.60 1.70 -3.21
N TYR A 281 -20.70 1.09 -3.92
CA TYR A 281 -20.37 1.42 -5.31
C TYR A 281 -21.11 0.48 -6.24
N TYR A 282 -22.00 1.02 -7.06
CA TYR A 282 -22.66 0.30 -8.13
C TYR A 282 -21.97 0.65 -9.46
N ILE A 283 -21.37 -0.33 -10.13
CA ILE A 283 -20.66 -0.11 -11.38
C ILE A 283 -21.68 0.05 -12.50
N ARG A 284 -21.75 1.24 -13.11
CA ARG A 284 -22.66 1.56 -14.22
C ARG A 284 -22.07 1.27 -15.58
N LYS A 285 -20.78 1.54 -15.73
CA LYS A 285 -20.07 1.38 -16.99
C LYS A 285 -18.57 1.22 -16.77
N GLU A 286 -17.97 0.41 -17.60
CA GLU A 286 -16.52 0.23 -17.68
C GLU A 286 -16.08 0.45 -19.12
N ASN A 287 -15.02 1.20 -19.32
CA ASN A 287 -14.47 1.46 -20.63
C ASN A 287 -12.96 1.34 -20.58
N TYR A 288 -12.39 0.82 -21.64
CA TYR A 288 -10.96 0.70 -21.81
C TYR A 288 -10.54 1.49 -23.05
N TYR A 289 -9.45 2.22 -22.91
CA TYR A 289 -8.91 3.04 -23.99
C TYR A 289 -7.43 2.71 -24.18
N LEU A 290 -7.02 2.50 -25.42
CA LEU A 290 -5.62 2.42 -25.78
C LEU A 290 -5.08 3.86 -25.93
N VAL A 291 -4.11 4.21 -25.11
CA VAL A 291 -3.49 5.54 -25.09
C VAL A 291 -2.39 5.59 -26.14
N GLN A 292 -2.77 5.94 -27.38
CA GLN A 292 -1.85 6.12 -28.50
C GLN A 292 -2.45 7.07 -29.54
N GLY A 293 -1.65 7.47 -30.54
CA GLY A 293 -2.12 8.31 -31.67
C GLY A 293 -2.77 9.61 -31.18
N GLU A 294 -4.00 9.86 -31.61
CA GLU A 294 -4.78 11.06 -31.31
C GLU A 294 -5.51 11.01 -29.94
N PHE A 295 -5.20 10.01 -29.09
CA PHE A 295 -5.78 10.01 -27.73
C PHE A 295 -5.37 11.28 -26.96
N PRO A 296 -6.33 12.01 -26.36
CA PRO A 296 -6.06 13.30 -25.74
C PRO A 296 -5.16 13.14 -24.50
N ARG A 297 -3.97 13.71 -24.56
CA ARG A 297 -3.00 13.70 -23.45
C ARG A 297 -1.96 14.80 -23.59
N ILE A 298 -1.31 15.11 -22.48
CA ILE A 298 -0.08 15.91 -22.45
C ILE A 298 1.06 14.94 -22.10
N LYS A 299 2.11 14.92 -22.93
CA LYS A 299 3.33 14.16 -22.68
C LYS A 299 4.43 15.07 -22.15
N LYS A 300 5.43 14.50 -21.47
CA LYS A 300 6.59 15.24 -20.99
C LYS A 300 7.30 16.01 -22.11
N GLU A 301 7.42 15.43 -23.30
CA GLU A 301 8.03 16.06 -24.48
C GLU A 301 7.28 17.30 -25.01
N ASN A 302 5.99 17.44 -24.68
CA ASN A 302 5.17 18.59 -25.08
C ASN A 302 5.33 19.79 -24.13
N LEU A 303 6.08 19.64 -23.03
CA LEU A 303 6.23 20.67 -22.01
C LEU A 303 7.47 21.53 -22.29
N LEU A 304 7.36 22.81 -21.96
CA LEU A 304 8.50 23.71 -21.98
C LEU A 304 9.52 23.32 -20.90
N LEU A 305 10.80 23.59 -21.16
CA LEU A 305 11.85 23.35 -20.19
C LEU A 305 11.55 24.05 -18.85
N GLY A 306 11.59 23.27 -17.76
CA GLY A 306 11.28 23.75 -16.40
C GLY A 306 9.80 23.62 -15.99
N VAL A 307 8.92 23.15 -16.88
CA VAL A 307 7.52 22.82 -16.54
C VAL A 307 7.40 21.33 -16.18
N SER A 308 6.74 21.04 -15.06
CA SER A 308 6.48 19.68 -14.57
C SER A 308 5.26 19.65 -13.66
N ASN A 309 4.78 18.45 -13.31
CA ASN A 309 3.62 18.21 -12.42
C ASN A 309 2.33 18.88 -12.96
N VAL A 310 2.09 18.75 -14.27
CA VAL A 310 0.94 19.35 -14.94
C VAL A 310 -0.31 18.55 -14.66
N LYS A 311 -1.32 19.19 -14.07
CA LYS A 311 -2.65 18.62 -13.90
C LYS A 311 -3.58 19.15 -14.98
N TYR A 312 -4.32 18.25 -15.63
CA TYR A 312 -5.24 18.61 -16.71
C TYR A 312 -6.44 17.67 -16.76
N SER A 313 -7.48 18.07 -17.47
CA SER A 313 -8.65 17.23 -17.70
C SER A 313 -8.77 16.87 -19.16
N ILE A 314 -9.16 15.65 -19.44
CA ILE A 314 -9.45 15.17 -20.78
C ILE A 314 -10.91 14.76 -20.88
N SER A 315 -11.50 14.94 -22.09
CA SER A 315 -12.78 14.34 -22.42
C SER A 315 -12.56 12.92 -22.94
N LEU A 316 -13.40 11.99 -22.50
CA LEU A 316 -13.42 10.60 -23.01
C LEU A 316 -14.30 10.43 -24.26
N ALA A 317 -14.74 11.52 -24.88
CA ALA A 317 -15.30 11.51 -26.24
C ALA A 317 -14.17 11.41 -27.26
N VAL A 318 -13.52 10.24 -27.30
CA VAL A 318 -12.33 9.94 -28.11
C VAL A 318 -12.69 9.20 -29.41
N PRO A 319 -11.78 9.14 -30.40
CA PRO A 319 -11.96 8.31 -31.60
C PRO A 319 -12.22 6.85 -31.23
N THR A 320 -13.09 6.18 -32.02
CA THR A 320 -13.49 4.78 -31.79
C THR A 320 -12.31 3.80 -31.83
N GLU A 321 -11.27 4.11 -32.57
CA GLU A 321 -10.03 3.32 -32.63
C GLU A 321 -9.25 3.26 -31.32
N ASN A 322 -9.49 4.19 -30.42
CA ASN A 322 -8.89 4.17 -29.07
C ASN A 322 -9.73 3.35 -28.09
N ILE A 323 -11.00 3.03 -28.41
CA ILE A 323 -11.86 2.23 -27.53
C ILE A 323 -11.54 0.75 -27.77
N VAL A 324 -11.24 0.03 -26.70
CA VAL A 324 -10.88 -1.39 -26.76
C VAL A 324 -11.75 -2.21 -25.83
N GLU A 325 -11.99 -3.45 -26.21
CA GLU A 325 -12.73 -4.40 -25.37
C GLU A 325 -11.87 -4.91 -24.21
N GLU A 326 -12.48 -5.15 -23.06
CA GLU A 326 -11.81 -5.70 -21.86
C GLU A 326 -11.00 -6.96 -22.19
N SER A 327 -11.61 -7.90 -22.91
CA SER A 327 -10.97 -9.16 -23.28
C SER A 327 -9.67 -8.96 -24.07
N ASN A 328 -9.63 -7.95 -24.95
CA ASN A 328 -8.44 -7.63 -25.74
C ASN A 328 -7.32 -7.05 -24.85
N VAL A 329 -7.70 -6.22 -23.88
CA VAL A 329 -6.74 -5.66 -22.91
C VAL A 329 -6.13 -6.78 -22.06
N LEU A 330 -6.98 -7.60 -21.44
CA LEU A 330 -6.52 -8.70 -20.58
C LEU A 330 -5.69 -9.73 -21.34
N ASN A 331 -6.12 -10.13 -22.55
CA ASN A 331 -5.35 -11.05 -23.38
C ASN A 331 -3.98 -10.46 -23.78
N THR A 332 -3.91 -9.17 -24.08
CA THR A 332 -2.64 -8.51 -24.40
C THR A 332 -1.72 -8.52 -23.17
N ILE A 333 -2.22 -8.16 -21.99
CA ILE A 333 -1.47 -8.20 -20.74
C ILE A 333 -0.93 -9.61 -20.48
N LEU A 334 -1.79 -10.64 -20.56
CA LEU A 334 -1.40 -12.03 -20.33
C LEU A 334 -0.36 -12.52 -21.35
N SER A 335 -0.45 -12.09 -22.61
CA SER A 335 0.52 -12.49 -23.63
C SER A 335 1.93 -11.95 -23.35
N TYR A 336 2.05 -10.82 -22.72
CA TYR A 336 3.34 -10.26 -22.31
C TYR A 336 3.93 -10.98 -21.08
N GLU A 337 3.08 -11.44 -20.16
CA GLU A 337 3.52 -12.17 -18.97
C GLU A 337 3.91 -13.62 -19.27
N GLY A 338 3.27 -14.26 -20.25
CA GLY A 338 3.58 -15.64 -20.67
C GLY A 338 4.89 -15.82 -21.45
N ASN A 339 5.56 -14.73 -21.82
CA ASN A 339 6.83 -14.72 -22.54
C ASN A 339 8.04 -14.42 -21.64
N GLN A 340 7.85 -14.33 -20.34
CA GLN A 340 8.90 -14.22 -19.32
C GLN A 340 9.07 -15.56 -18.58
#